data_ea52beabf0f703f87b99437fb71181c0
#
_entry.id   ea52beabf0f703f87b99437fb71181c0
#
_cell.length_a   1.000
_cell.length_b   1.000
_cell.length_c   1.000
_cell.angle_alpha   90.00
_cell.angle_beta   90.00
_cell.angle_gamma   90.00
#
_symmetry.space_group_name_H-M   'P 1'
#
loop_
_entity.id
_entity.type
_entity.pdbx_description
1 polymer ?
#
loop_
_entity_poly.entity_id
_entity_poly.type
_entity_poly.pdbx_seq_one_letter_code
_entity_poly.pdbx_strand_id
1 'polypeptide(L)'
;MAAKQAKTLPVVVNGWSLYGHACFVEQYTALLQQVEALKQSQPDTYQNKNATKRLAAIHKLVFEVIPQDPTPPEYRQGTTLGEDYKHWFRVKFFQQYRLFFRYHEPSKTIVYAWVNDEHSKR
;
A
#
# COMPACT_ATOMS: atom_id res chain seq x y z
N MET A 1 13.28 3.94 17.04
CA MET A 1 13.40 3.67 16.62
C MET A 1 13.41 3.16 15.71
N ALA A 2 13.77 3.41 15.44
CA ALA A 2 13.92 2.99 14.18
C ALA A 2 13.59 1.62 13.93
N ALA A 3 13.70 0.86 14.82
CA ALA A 3 13.47 -0.52 14.63
C ALA A 3 12.13 -0.79 14.00
N LYS A 4 11.20 0.01 14.30
CA LYS A 4 9.94 -0.29 13.76
C LYS A 4 9.86 0.04 12.33
N GLN A 5 10.88 0.66 11.81
CA GLN A 5 10.87 0.86 10.41
C GLN A 5 11.54 -0.23 9.68
N ALA A 6 11.72 -1.34 10.27
CA ALA A 6 12.39 -2.42 9.61
C ALA A 6 11.75 -2.78 8.29
N LYS A 7 10.47 -2.62 8.17
CA LYS A 7 9.81 -2.96 6.93
C LYS A 7 9.76 -1.77 6.01
N THR A 8 10.82 -1.60 5.25
CA THR A 8 10.86 -0.60 4.20
C THR A 8 11.18 -1.29 2.90
N LEU A 9 10.79 -0.70 1.81
CA LEU A 9 11.01 -1.27 0.49
C LEU A 9 12.37 -0.86 -0.03
N PRO A 10 13.04 -1.73 -0.76
CA PRO A 10 12.62 -3.08 -1.14
C PRO A 10 12.85 -4.11 -0.05
N VAL A 11 12.03 -5.14 -0.05
CA VAL A 11 12.14 -6.21 0.95
C VAL A 11 11.55 -7.47 0.34
N VAL A 12 11.97 -8.64 0.83
CA VAL A 12 11.44 -9.91 0.36
C VAL A 12 10.47 -10.46 1.38
N VAL A 13 9.27 -10.80 0.94
CA VAL A 13 8.24 -11.40 1.79
C VAL A 13 7.62 -12.56 1.04
N ASN A 14 7.59 -13.72 1.68
CA ASN A 14 6.98 -14.91 1.10
C ASN A 14 7.54 -15.22 -0.30
N GLY A 15 8.83 -14.98 -0.50
CA GLY A 15 9.47 -15.24 -1.78
C GLY A 15 9.29 -14.17 -2.82
N TRP A 16 8.52 -13.13 -2.53
CA TRP A 16 8.31 -12.02 -3.45
C TRP A 16 9.19 -10.84 -3.07
N SER A 17 9.82 -10.24 -4.08
CA SER A 17 10.60 -9.01 -3.88
C SER A 17 9.66 -7.84 -4.04
N LEU A 18 9.52 -7.06 -2.99
CA LEU A 18 8.59 -5.96 -2.96
C LEU A 18 9.31 -4.64 -3.21
N TYR A 19 8.82 -3.88 -4.17
CA TYR A 19 9.37 -2.58 -4.51
C TYR A 19 8.28 -1.53 -4.45
N GLY A 20 8.68 -0.28 -4.25
CA GLY A 20 7.74 0.84 -4.27
C GLY A 20 8.14 1.84 -5.32
N HIS A 21 7.19 2.25 -6.16
CA HIS A 21 7.38 3.39 -7.02
C HIS A 21 7.55 4.63 -6.14
N ALA A 22 8.30 5.62 -6.62
CA ALA A 22 8.56 6.82 -5.84
C ALA A 22 7.27 7.45 -5.29
N CYS A 23 6.22 7.44 -6.10
CA CYS A 23 4.93 7.97 -5.71
C CYS A 23 4.38 7.26 -4.47
N PHE A 24 4.43 5.93 -4.48
CA PHE A 24 3.96 5.16 -3.34
C PHE A 24 4.83 5.38 -2.11
N VAL A 25 6.14 5.40 -2.31
CA VAL A 25 7.06 5.58 -1.19
C VAL A 25 6.82 6.92 -0.51
N GLU A 26 6.61 7.97 -1.31
CA GLU A 26 6.32 9.28 -0.74
C GLU A 26 5.02 9.28 0.05
N GLN A 27 3.98 8.65 -0.49
CA GLN A 27 2.70 8.59 0.20
C GLN A 27 2.82 7.83 1.52
N TYR A 28 3.53 6.71 1.49
CA TYR A 28 3.68 5.88 2.67
C TYR A 28 4.50 6.59 3.73
N THR A 29 5.58 7.22 3.32
CA THR A 29 6.44 7.96 4.24
C THR A 29 5.70 9.12 4.89
N ALA A 30 4.93 9.86 4.09
CA ALA A 30 4.17 10.98 4.64
C ALA A 30 3.14 10.48 5.65
N LEU A 31 2.52 9.35 5.38
CA LEU A 31 1.53 8.79 6.30
C LEU A 31 2.19 8.31 7.59
N LEU A 32 3.37 7.70 7.47
CA LEU A 32 4.13 7.29 8.65
C LEU A 32 4.43 8.49 9.53
N GLN A 33 4.88 9.59 8.93
CA GLN A 33 5.21 10.78 9.69
C GLN A 33 3.97 11.37 10.35
N GLN A 34 2.85 11.34 9.65
CA GLN A 34 1.61 11.83 10.21
C GLN A 34 1.18 11.02 11.44
N VAL A 35 1.29 9.71 11.35
CA VAL A 35 0.92 8.85 12.47
C VAL A 35 1.87 9.03 13.64
N GLU A 36 3.17 9.20 13.36
CA GLU A 36 4.13 9.45 14.42
C GLU A 36 3.80 10.74 15.16
N ALA A 37 3.41 11.77 14.43
CA ALA A 37 3.05 13.04 15.05
C ALA A 37 1.79 12.87 15.91
N LEU A 38 0.83 12.10 15.43
CA LEU A 38 -0.37 11.83 16.21
C LEU A 38 -0.06 11.06 17.48
N LYS A 39 0.86 10.11 17.37
CA LYS A 39 1.24 9.33 18.53
C LYS A 39 1.88 10.20 19.60
N GLN A 40 2.68 11.19 19.16
CA GLN A 40 3.32 12.11 20.09
C GLN A 40 2.30 13.01 20.77
N SER A 41 1.36 13.55 20.01
CA SER A 41 0.42 14.54 20.53
C SER A 41 -0.81 13.92 21.20
N GLN A 42 -1.19 12.72 20.79
CA GLN A 42 -2.40 12.07 21.30
C GLN A 42 -2.14 10.59 21.57
N PRO A 43 -1.24 10.29 22.52
CA PRO A 43 -0.85 8.90 22.72
C PRO A 43 -1.97 7.98 23.13
N ASP A 44 -3.03 8.51 23.74
CA ASP A 44 -4.12 7.65 24.19
C ASP A 44 -5.17 7.40 23.12
N THR A 45 -5.22 8.22 22.08
CA THR A 45 -6.30 8.12 21.11
C THR A 45 -5.82 7.99 19.68
N TYR A 46 -4.53 8.10 19.42
CA TYR A 46 -4.06 8.11 18.02
C TYR A 46 -4.47 6.85 17.26
N GLN A 47 -4.68 5.74 17.96
CA GLN A 47 -5.06 4.50 17.30
C GLN A 47 -6.43 4.58 16.67
N ASN A 48 -7.27 5.51 17.12
CA ASN A 48 -8.60 5.67 16.58
C ASN A 48 -8.65 6.65 15.42
N LYS A 49 -7.53 7.30 15.12
CA LYS A 49 -7.51 8.29 14.05
C LYS A 49 -7.49 7.62 12.68
N ASN A 50 -8.09 8.29 11.72
CA ASN A 50 -8.19 7.75 10.38
C ASN A 50 -6.82 7.48 9.77
N ALA A 51 -5.86 8.38 9.99
CA ALA A 51 -4.52 8.20 9.43
C ALA A 51 -3.87 6.93 9.96
N THR A 52 -4.03 6.65 11.26
CA THR A 52 -3.44 5.45 11.85
C THR A 52 -4.09 4.20 11.28
N LYS A 53 -5.40 4.19 11.15
CA LYS A 53 -6.10 3.03 10.59
C LYS A 53 -5.71 2.81 9.13
N ARG A 54 -5.56 3.89 8.39
CA ARG A 54 -5.17 3.82 6.98
C ARG A 54 -3.76 3.25 6.85
N LEU A 55 -2.84 3.71 7.69
CA LEU A 55 -1.49 3.19 7.67
C LEU A 55 -1.46 1.70 7.98
N ALA A 56 -2.22 1.28 8.97
CA ALA A 56 -2.28 -0.13 9.34
C ALA A 56 -2.81 -0.97 8.19
N ALA A 57 -3.83 -0.49 7.50
CA ALA A 57 -4.40 -1.23 6.39
C ALA A 57 -3.42 -1.34 5.24
N ILE A 58 -2.74 -0.25 4.90
CA ILE A 58 -1.76 -0.27 3.81
C ILE A 58 -0.61 -1.19 4.16
N HIS A 59 -0.11 -1.10 5.38
CA HIS A 59 0.98 -1.96 5.82
C HIS A 59 0.60 -3.43 5.70
N LYS A 60 -0.59 -3.77 6.14
CA LYS A 60 -1.03 -5.15 6.08
C LYS A 60 -1.16 -5.62 4.64
N LEU A 61 -1.74 -4.81 3.77
CA LEU A 61 -1.89 -5.20 2.37
C LEU A 61 -0.52 -5.38 1.70
N VAL A 62 0.38 -4.44 1.92
CA VAL A 62 1.67 -4.43 1.23
C VAL A 62 2.58 -5.56 1.71
N PHE A 63 2.62 -5.80 3.01
CA PHE A 63 3.61 -6.71 3.57
C PHE A 63 3.06 -8.08 3.96
N GLU A 64 1.74 -8.23 4.00
CA GLU A 64 1.16 -9.50 4.42
C GLU A 64 0.19 -10.09 3.43
N VAL A 65 -0.80 -9.32 3.01
CA VAL A 65 -1.88 -9.88 2.21
C VAL A 65 -1.48 -10.13 0.77
N ILE A 66 -0.97 -9.10 0.10
CA ILE A 66 -0.65 -9.24 -1.32
C ILE A 66 0.51 -10.19 -1.56
N PRO A 67 1.59 -10.17 -0.75
CA PRO A 67 2.68 -11.12 -0.99
C PRO A 67 2.30 -12.59 -0.76
N GLN A 68 1.21 -12.86 -0.07
CA GLN A 68 0.75 -14.23 0.05
C GLN A 68 0.33 -14.76 -1.31
N ASP A 69 -0.36 -13.96 -2.09
CA ASP A 69 -0.75 -14.33 -3.44
C ASP A 69 -1.25 -13.09 -4.17
N PRO A 70 -0.47 -12.52 -5.08
CA PRO A 70 -0.91 -11.33 -5.80
C PRO A 70 -1.77 -11.63 -7.03
N THR A 71 -2.06 -12.88 -7.29
CA THR A 71 -2.69 -13.28 -8.55
C THR A 71 -4.21 -13.35 -8.59
N PRO A 72 -4.97 -13.28 -7.47
CA PRO A 72 -6.42 -13.44 -7.57
C PRO A 72 -7.03 -12.49 -8.59
N PRO A 73 -7.98 -12.97 -9.38
CA PRO A 73 -8.61 -12.13 -10.41
C PRO A 73 -9.29 -10.90 -9.86
N GLU A 74 -9.72 -10.93 -8.61
CA GLU A 74 -10.40 -9.79 -8.02
C GLU A 74 -9.50 -8.57 -7.91
N TYR A 75 -8.18 -8.75 -8.04
CA TYR A 75 -7.26 -7.63 -8.01
C TYR A 75 -7.13 -6.92 -9.35
N ARG A 76 -7.69 -7.51 -10.41
CA ARG A 76 -7.60 -6.87 -11.71
C ARG A 76 -8.44 -5.60 -11.71
N GLN A 77 -7.86 -4.54 -12.25
CA GLN A 77 -8.58 -3.29 -12.26
C GLN A 77 -9.50 -3.15 -13.49
N GLY A 78 -9.40 -4.07 -14.44
CA GLY A 78 -10.22 -3.99 -15.63
C GLY A 78 -9.88 -2.77 -16.45
N THR A 79 -10.86 -1.93 -16.69
CA THR A 79 -10.64 -0.72 -17.47
C THR A 79 -10.76 0.55 -16.63
N THR A 80 -10.68 0.41 -15.32
CA THR A 80 -10.83 1.55 -14.42
C THR A 80 -9.89 2.70 -14.78
N LEU A 81 -8.65 2.37 -15.14
CA LEU A 81 -7.64 3.36 -15.49
C LEU A 81 -7.45 3.51 -16.99
N GLY A 82 -8.30 2.84 -17.79
CA GLY A 82 -8.17 2.87 -19.24
C GLY A 82 -7.40 1.69 -19.77
N GLU A 83 -7.38 1.57 -21.09
CA GLU A 83 -6.76 0.42 -21.73
C GLU A 83 -5.27 0.33 -21.46
N ASP A 84 -4.62 1.47 -21.35
CA ASP A 84 -3.17 1.49 -21.17
C ASP A 84 -2.74 0.93 -19.82
N TYR A 85 -3.68 0.81 -18.89
CA TYR A 85 -3.36 0.38 -17.53
C TYR A 85 -4.03 -0.92 -17.15
N LYS A 86 -4.50 -1.69 -18.11
CA LYS A 86 -5.23 -2.89 -17.75
C LYS A 86 -4.33 -3.97 -17.14
N HIS A 87 -3.03 -3.84 -17.26
CA HIS A 87 -2.11 -4.77 -16.62
C HIS A 87 -1.80 -4.39 -15.18
N TRP A 88 -2.37 -3.29 -14.70
CA TRP A 88 -2.27 -2.90 -13.30
C TRP A 88 -3.34 -3.58 -12.50
N PHE A 89 -3.06 -3.81 -11.23
CA PHE A 89 -4.00 -4.46 -10.31
C PHE A 89 -4.29 -3.52 -9.17
N ARG A 90 -5.39 -3.76 -8.49
CA ARG A 90 -5.77 -2.91 -7.38
C ARG A 90 -6.40 -3.70 -6.26
N VAL A 91 -6.25 -3.20 -5.04
CA VAL A 91 -6.95 -3.71 -3.87
C VAL A 91 -7.69 -2.54 -3.27
N LYS A 92 -9.00 -2.70 -3.09
CA LYS A 92 -9.83 -1.67 -2.50
C LYS A 92 -9.88 -1.87 -0.99
N PHE A 93 -9.79 -0.77 -0.24
CA PHE A 93 -9.94 -0.87 1.21
C PHE A 93 -10.66 0.35 1.73
N PHE A 94 -11.36 0.18 2.84
CA PHE A 94 -12.17 1.24 3.47
C PHE A 94 -13.16 1.85 2.50
N GLN A 95 -13.51 1.12 1.45
CA GLN A 95 -14.51 1.51 0.46
C GLN A 95 -14.14 2.72 -0.40
N GLN A 96 -13.14 3.50 -0.02
CA GLN A 96 -12.80 4.68 -0.81
C GLN A 96 -11.36 4.70 -1.29
N TYR A 97 -10.54 3.80 -0.82
CA TYR A 97 -9.13 3.80 -1.21
C TYR A 97 -8.83 2.60 -2.08
N ARG A 98 -7.92 2.79 -3.02
CA ARG A 98 -7.44 1.71 -3.87
C ARG A 98 -5.93 1.75 -3.91
N LEU A 99 -5.31 0.60 -3.64
CA LEU A 99 -3.86 0.44 -3.74
C LEU A 99 -3.58 -0.21 -5.08
N PHE A 100 -2.81 0.46 -5.91
CA PHE A 100 -2.47 -0.06 -7.23
C PHE A 100 -1.09 -0.69 -7.22
N PHE A 101 -0.95 -1.82 -7.90
CA PHE A 101 0.31 -2.54 -7.95
C PHE A 101 0.41 -3.34 -9.24
N ARG A 102 1.60 -3.81 -9.53
CA ARG A 102 1.87 -4.74 -10.62
C ARG A 102 2.71 -5.86 -10.07
N TYR A 103 2.68 -7.01 -10.73
CA TYR A 103 3.57 -8.08 -10.35
C TYR A 103 4.06 -8.80 -11.60
N HIS A 104 5.24 -9.42 -11.45
CA HIS A 104 5.85 -10.23 -12.50
C HIS A 104 6.19 -11.55 -11.87
N GLU A 105 5.46 -12.58 -12.27
CA GLU A 105 5.57 -13.86 -11.60
C GLU A 105 6.89 -14.57 -11.84
N PRO A 106 7.43 -14.57 -13.07
CA PRO A 106 8.70 -15.27 -13.26
C PRO A 106 9.83 -14.74 -12.38
N SER A 107 9.86 -13.45 -12.11
CA SER A 107 10.89 -12.89 -11.25
C SER A 107 10.43 -12.74 -9.81
N LYS A 108 9.19 -13.07 -9.51
CA LYS A 108 8.62 -12.92 -8.17
C LYS A 108 8.81 -11.51 -7.65
N THR A 109 8.35 -10.56 -8.45
CA THR A 109 8.49 -9.14 -8.12
C THR A 109 7.13 -8.49 -8.04
N ILE A 110 6.92 -7.67 -7.01
CA ILE A 110 5.72 -6.86 -6.86
C ILE A 110 6.13 -5.41 -6.73
N VAL A 111 5.50 -4.53 -7.50
CA VAL A 111 5.78 -3.09 -7.44
C VAL A 111 4.51 -2.37 -7.05
N TYR A 112 4.55 -1.66 -5.94
CA TYR A 112 3.42 -0.86 -5.48
C TYR A 112 3.53 0.54 -6.08
N ALA A 113 2.46 1.01 -6.69
CA ALA A 113 2.52 2.22 -7.49
C ALA A 113 2.01 3.46 -6.76
N TRP A 114 0.80 3.39 -6.24
CA TRP A 114 0.25 4.51 -5.47
C TRP A 114 -1.05 4.08 -4.84
N VAL A 115 -1.53 4.91 -3.91
CA VAL A 115 -2.84 4.73 -3.30
C VAL A 115 -3.74 5.86 -3.79
N ASN A 116 -4.89 5.49 -4.32
CA ASN A 116 -5.85 6.45 -4.82
C ASN A 116 -7.01 6.58 -3.84
N ASP A 117 -7.39 7.83 -3.56
CA ASP A 117 -8.55 8.11 -2.73
C ASP A 117 -9.69 8.48 -3.65
N GLU A 118 -10.74 7.70 -3.59
CA GLU A 118 -11.88 7.91 -4.47
C GLU A 118 -12.43 9.33 -4.38
N HIS A 119 -12.33 9.93 -3.20
CA HIS A 119 -12.83 11.28 -3.01
C HIS A 119 -11.93 12.36 -3.59
N SER A 120 -10.68 12.05 -3.85
CA SER A 120 -9.77 13.08 -4.34
C SER A 120 -9.87 13.28 -5.84
N LYS A 121 -10.55 12.38 -6.52
CA LYS A 121 -10.78 12.55 -7.95
C LYS A 121 -9.51 12.70 -8.74
N ARG A 122 -8.56 11.93 -8.43
CA ARG A 122 -7.33 12.08 -9.17
C ARG A 122 -7.13 11.10 -10.23
#